data_969270e89eeb97aa8d76fc298fae34ea
#
_entry.id   969270e89eeb97aa8d76fc298fae34ea
#
_cell.length_a   1.000
_cell.length_b   1.000
_cell.length_c   1.000
_cell.angle_alpha   90.00
_cell.angle_beta   90.00
_cell.angle_gamma   90.00
#
_symmetry.space_group_name_H-M   'P 1'
#
loop_
_entity.id
_entity.type
_entity.pdbx_description
1 polymer ?
#
loop_
_entity_poly.entity_id
_entity_poly.type
_entity_poly.pdbx_seq_one_letter_code
_entity_poly.pdbx_strand_id
1 'polypeptide(L)'
;MTPLHGPAPAAPAASSGGGRRTATFAGASVFLSRNLVAPEVFDAVHDALRLNGADVLLCADPARTGPLDYHVISSSSHERFADLKDKGCNLLGPQCVLSCAKEHRSLPKQGYTCCLAMDGVTVLCSGFEKDERARIEQLVTAMGGLLQTKVSMDVDFVVAKDVMAAKYKWAVNNLKKPIVNRNWLEQCWIEHRVVPHEPYKILPFTGLNICITKLDADKRKELMEIIEQNGGQYSANLTKKCTHLVANISFWCFLRLLSV
;
A
#
# COMPACT_ATOMS: atom_id res chain seq x y z
N MET A 1 10.39 17.85 85.97
CA MET A 1 10.79 16.81 84.98
C MET A 1 9.92 16.98 83.75
N THR A 2 10.41 17.70 82.79
CA THR A 2 9.73 17.97 81.51
C THR A 2 10.26 17.01 80.43
N PRO A 3 9.44 16.35 79.63
CA PRO A 3 9.95 15.53 78.53
C PRO A 3 10.14 16.44 77.27
N LEU A 4 11.32 16.26 76.70
CA LEU A 4 11.76 16.84 75.43
C LEU A 4 10.94 16.26 74.28
N HIS A 5 10.28 17.17 73.50
CA HIS A 5 9.71 16.81 72.20
C HIS A 5 10.84 16.81 71.17
N GLY A 6 11.08 15.64 70.58
CA GLY A 6 11.91 15.47 69.38
C GLY A 6 11.16 15.87 68.11
N PRO A 7 11.83 16.37 67.07
CA PRO A 7 11.14 16.79 65.82
C PRO A 7 10.65 15.56 65.05
N ALA A 8 9.47 15.72 64.46
CA ALA A 8 8.83 14.73 63.55
C ALA A 8 9.65 14.50 62.27
N PRO A 9 9.67 13.30 61.74
CA PRO A 9 10.37 13.00 60.48
C PRO A 9 9.69 13.69 59.28
N ALA A 10 10.49 14.34 58.45
CA ALA A 10 10.09 14.95 57.21
C ALA A 10 9.54 13.89 56.26
N ALA A 11 8.37 14.19 55.62
CA ALA A 11 7.81 13.37 54.55
C ALA A 11 8.75 13.30 53.36
N PRO A 12 8.86 12.15 52.68
CA PRO A 12 9.65 12.06 51.47
C PRO A 12 9.05 12.91 50.35
N ALA A 13 9.87 13.76 49.75
CA ALA A 13 9.53 14.53 48.57
C ALA A 13 9.11 13.58 47.45
N ALA A 14 7.88 13.79 46.92
CA ALA A 14 7.42 13.11 45.73
C ALA A 14 8.36 13.45 44.56
N SER A 15 9.18 12.50 44.15
CA SER A 15 9.93 12.57 42.93
C SER A 15 8.92 12.59 41.77
N SER A 16 8.71 13.78 41.17
CA SER A 16 8.05 13.92 39.89
C SER A 16 8.88 13.14 38.88
N GLY A 17 8.44 11.92 38.56
CA GLY A 17 8.94 11.11 37.48
C GLY A 17 8.64 11.84 36.16
N GLY A 18 9.51 12.75 35.74
CA GLY A 18 9.56 13.29 34.41
C GLY A 18 9.92 12.15 33.48
N GLY A 19 8.89 11.50 32.86
CA GLY A 19 9.10 10.53 31.81
C GLY A 19 10.04 11.15 30.79
N ARG A 20 11.17 10.49 30.55
CA ARG A 20 12.14 10.88 29.52
C ARG A 20 11.38 10.92 28.21
N ARG A 21 11.01 12.13 27.73
CA ARG A 21 10.41 12.34 26.43
C ARG A 21 11.39 11.78 25.41
N THR A 22 11.01 10.70 24.76
CA THR A 22 11.81 10.13 23.67
C THR A 22 11.74 11.10 22.51
N ALA A 23 12.82 11.83 22.27
CA ALA A 23 12.92 12.78 21.16
C ALA A 23 13.14 12.00 19.84
N THR A 24 12.13 11.23 19.44
CA THR A 24 12.17 10.32 18.29
C THR A 24 12.46 11.03 16.98
N PHE A 25 12.06 12.31 16.88
CA PHE A 25 12.26 13.14 15.70
C PHE A 25 13.35 14.19 15.90
N ALA A 26 14.23 14.00 16.90
CA ALA A 26 15.30 14.94 17.17
C ALA A 26 16.19 15.18 15.93
N GLY A 27 16.44 16.46 15.62
CA GLY A 27 17.23 16.86 14.45
C GLY A 27 16.48 16.90 13.12
N ALA A 28 15.21 16.48 13.08
CA ALA A 28 14.36 16.64 11.90
C ALA A 28 13.78 18.07 11.84
N SER A 29 13.92 18.73 10.70
CA SER A 29 13.26 20.01 10.39
C SER A 29 12.04 19.72 9.53
N VAL A 30 10.83 20.00 10.03
CA VAL A 30 9.59 19.64 9.36
C VAL A 30 8.81 20.88 8.95
N PHE A 31 8.65 21.05 7.63
CA PHE A 31 7.85 22.13 7.04
C PHE A 31 6.38 21.72 7.04
N LEU A 32 5.57 22.46 7.80
CA LEU A 32 4.13 22.23 7.96
C LEU A 32 3.37 23.49 7.56
N SER A 33 2.42 23.36 6.65
CA SER A 33 1.61 24.47 6.15
C SER A 33 0.13 24.09 6.07
N ARG A 34 -0.74 25.04 6.44
CA ARG A 34 -2.21 24.88 6.30
C ARG A 34 -2.68 24.77 4.85
N ASN A 35 -1.85 25.18 3.89
CA ASN A 35 -2.13 25.03 2.47
C ASN A 35 -1.86 23.60 1.97
N LEU A 36 -0.98 22.85 2.64
CA LEU A 36 -0.56 21.50 2.24
C LEU A 36 -1.20 20.41 3.09
N VAL A 37 -1.70 20.77 4.28
CA VAL A 37 -2.29 19.82 5.24
C VAL A 37 -3.69 20.28 5.60
N ALA A 38 -4.63 19.36 5.56
CA ALA A 38 -6.03 19.62 5.89
C ALA A 38 -6.18 20.12 7.34
N PRO A 39 -7.05 21.12 7.57
CA PRO A 39 -7.20 21.76 8.91
C PRO A 39 -7.50 20.77 10.03
N GLU A 40 -8.27 19.72 9.73
CA GLU A 40 -8.75 18.72 10.70
C GLU A 40 -7.61 17.91 11.32
N VAL A 41 -6.50 17.73 10.60
CA VAL A 41 -5.35 16.95 11.06
C VAL A 41 -4.12 17.81 11.37
N PHE A 42 -4.17 19.08 11.03
CA PHE A 42 -3.02 19.99 11.15
C PHE A 42 -2.49 20.09 12.59
N ASP A 43 -3.38 20.35 13.54
CA ASP A 43 -2.99 20.55 14.94
C ASP A 43 -2.45 19.24 15.55
N ALA A 44 -3.06 18.10 15.22
CA ALA A 44 -2.60 16.79 15.67
C ALA A 44 -1.18 16.46 15.15
N VAL A 45 -0.92 16.76 13.87
CA VAL A 45 0.42 16.58 13.27
C VAL A 45 1.43 17.52 13.88
N HIS A 46 1.09 18.80 14.06
CA HIS A 46 1.94 19.80 14.70
C HIS A 46 2.36 19.36 16.11
N ASP A 47 1.38 18.93 16.92
CA ASP A 47 1.64 18.50 18.30
C ASP A 47 2.46 17.21 18.34
N ALA A 48 2.17 16.23 17.47
CA ALA A 48 2.93 15.00 17.36
C ALA A 48 4.42 15.27 17.02
N LEU A 49 4.68 16.19 16.08
CA LEU A 49 6.04 16.57 15.70
C LEU A 49 6.77 17.23 16.88
N ARG A 50 6.16 18.22 17.52
CA ARG A 50 6.78 18.95 18.64
C ARG A 50 7.01 18.09 19.88
N LEU A 51 6.06 17.25 20.23
CA LEU A 51 6.17 16.33 21.36
C LEU A 51 7.31 15.31 21.18
N ASN A 52 7.61 14.95 19.92
CA ASN A 52 8.69 14.03 19.58
C ASN A 52 10.00 14.72 19.20
N GLY A 53 10.13 16.02 19.39
CA GLY A 53 11.38 16.77 19.31
C GLY A 53 11.81 17.22 17.90
N ALA A 54 10.88 17.28 16.94
CA ALA A 54 11.13 17.89 15.64
C ALA A 54 11.15 19.43 15.74
N ASP A 55 11.95 20.06 14.88
CA ASP A 55 11.90 21.51 14.63
C ASP A 55 10.80 21.76 13.59
N VAL A 56 9.67 22.37 14.02
CA VAL A 56 8.52 22.59 13.15
C VAL A 56 8.55 24.00 12.58
N LEU A 57 8.65 24.07 11.24
CA LEU A 57 8.69 25.30 10.46
C LEU A 57 7.33 25.51 9.78
N LEU A 58 6.59 26.53 10.20
CA LEU A 58 5.25 26.85 9.64
C LEU A 58 5.40 27.60 8.30
N CYS A 59 5.92 26.91 7.30
CA CYS A 59 6.20 27.47 5.98
C CYS A 59 5.98 26.44 4.89
N ALA A 60 5.45 26.87 3.74
CA ALA A 60 5.26 26.04 2.55
C ALA A 60 6.42 26.16 1.55
N ASP A 61 7.39 27.03 1.80
CA ASP A 61 8.49 27.25 0.86
C ASP A 61 9.60 26.21 1.07
N PRO A 62 9.92 25.38 0.07
CA PRO A 62 10.97 24.38 0.14
C PRO A 62 12.37 24.96 -0.13
N ALA A 63 12.69 26.12 0.43
CA ALA A 63 14.02 26.73 0.30
C ALA A 63 15.14 25.82 0.86
N ARG A 64 14.76 24.82 1.69
CA ARG A 64 15.67 23.85 2.30
C ARG A 64 15.28 22.43 1.91
N THR A 65 16.22 21.66 1.38
CA THR A 65 16.07 20.29 0.89
C THR A 65 17.15 19.35 1.47
N GLY A 66 17.55 19.58 2.70
CA GLY A 66 18.54 18.74 3.38
C GLY A 66 18.03 17.34 3.68
N PRO A 67 18.93 16.41 4.02
CA PRO A 67 18.56 15.01 4.31
C PRO A 67 17.70 14.84 5.57
N LEU A 68 17.59 15.87 6.39
CA LEU A 68 16.75 15.91 7.59
C LEU A 68 15.62 16.94 7.48
N ASP A 69 15.43 17.53 6.29
CA ASP A 69 14.33 18.44 6.01
C ASP A 69 13.17 17.63 5.40
N TYR A 70 11.98 17.78 5.97
CA TYR A 70 10.77 17.07 5.58
C TYR A 70 9.63 18.05 5.29
N HIS A 71 8.77 17.71 4.36
CA HIS A 71 7.55 18.46 4.06
C HIS A 71 6.34 17.58 4.25
N VAL A 72 5.34 18.06 5.00
CA VAL A 72 4.08 17.34 5.18
C VAL A 72 3.07 17.81 4.14
N ILE A 73 2.52 16.85 3.39
CA ILE A 73 1.52 17.10 2.34
C ILE A 73 0.42 16.03 2.39
N SER A 74 -0.85 16.47 2.38
CA SER A 74 -2.00 15.57 2.55
C SER A 74 -2.22 14.63 1.36
N SER A 75 -1.85 15.03 0.14
CA SER A 75 -2.14 14.25 -1.06
C SER A 75 -1.07 14.40 -2.13
N SER A 76 -0.80 13.31 -2.83
CA SER A 76 0.01 13.32 -4.07
C SER A 76 -0.69 14.00 -5.26
N SER A 77 -1.98 14.30 -5.15
CA SER A 77 -2.75 15.05 -6.14
C SER A 77 -2.69 16.56 -5.93
N HIS A 78 -2.04 17.03 -4.86
CA HIS A 78 -1.89 18.45 -4.60
C HIS A 78 -1.00 19.11 -5.66
N GLU A 79 -1.37 20.30 -6.13
CA GLU A 79 -0.66 21.04 -7.18
C GLU A 79 0.84 21.22 -6.93
N ARG A 80 1.24 21.43 -5.66
CA ARG A 80 2.63 21.57 -5.24
C ARG A 80 3.40 20.27 -5.08
N PHE A 81 2.73 19.11 -5.20
CA PHE A 81 3.40 17.83 -4.98
C PHE A 81 4.52 17.56 -6.00
N ALA A 82 4.27 17.82 -7.27
CA ALA A 82 5.27 17.62 -8.32
C ALA A 82 6.49 18.51 -8.11
N ASP A 83 6.28 19.78 -7.82
CA ASP A 83 7.37 20.77 -7.56
C ASP A 83 8.26 20.35 -6.37
N LEU A 84 7.64 19.93 -5.24
CA LEU A 84 8.38 19.48 -4.06
C LEU A 84 9.13 18.17 -4.33
N LYS A 85 8.54 17.25 -5.08
CA LYS A 85 9.16 15.99 -5.46
C LYS A 85 10.36 16.20 -6.40
N ASP A 86 10.20 17.05 -7.42
CA ASP A 86 11.26 17.34 -8.40
C ASP A 86 12.45 18.07 -7.75
N LYS A 87 12.22 18.83 -6.70
CA LYS A 87 13.26 19.43 -5.85
C LYS A 87 13.96 18.43 -4.92
N GLY A 88 13.53 17.18 -4.89
CA GLY A 88 14.11 16.13 -4.07
C GLY A 88 13.77 16.22 -2.58
N CYS A 89 12.67 16.88 -2.22
CA CYS A 89 12.22 16.98 -0.83
C CYS A 89 11.79 15.63 -0.27
N ASN A 90 12.04 15.37 1.02
CA ASN A 90 11.42 14.25 1.72
C ASN A 90 9.96 14.60 2.02
N LEU A 91 9.03 13.89 1.43
CA LEU A 91 7.59 14.16 1.53
C LEU A 91 6.92 13.13 2.42
N LEU A 92 6.12 13.61 3.39
CA LEU A 92 5.38 12.77 4.33
C LEU A 92 3.89 13.10 4.28
N GLY A 93 3.06 12.05 4.36
CA GLY A 93 1.64 12.23 4.64
C GLY A 93 1.39 12.45 6.14
N PRO A 94 0.29 13.12 6.52
CA PRO A 94 -0.09 13.30 7.92
C PRO A 94 -0.17 11.98 8.70
N GLN A 95 -0.74 10.93 8.10
CA GLN A 95 -0.85 9.61 8.73
C GLN A 95 0.51 8.95 8.98
N CYS A 96 1.48 9.14 8.08
CA CYS A 96 2.84 8.67 8.29
C CYS A 96 3.46 9.30 9.55
N VAL A 97 3.34 10.62 9.70
CA VAL A 97 3.86 11.34 10.88
C VAL A 97 3.20 10.85 12.16
N LEU A 98 1.87 10.73 12.18
CA LEU A 98 1.10 10.29 13.36
C LEU A 98 1.45 8.84 13.74
N SER A 99 1.61 7.94 12.76
CA SER A 99 2.03 6.56 13.00
C SER A 99 3.44 6.48 13.54
N CYS A 100 4.40 7.20 12.95
CA CYS A 100 5.76 7.28 13.46
C CYS A 100 5.83 7.80 14.90
N ALA A 101 5.04 8.84 15.21
CA ALA A 101 4.96 9.39 16.56
C ALA A 101 4.40 8.38 17.57
N LYS A 102 3.34 7.68 17.21
CA LYS A 102 2.68 6.67 18.04
C LYS A 102 3.60 5.47 18.31
N GLU A 103 4.33 5.02 17.30
CA GLU A 103 5.20 3.85 17.35
C GLU A 103 6.63 4.16 17.78
N HIS A 104 6.94 5.42 18.09
CA HIS A 104 8.29 5.90 18.43
C HIS A 104 9.34 5.54 17.38
N ARG A 105 9.01 5.70 16.10
CA ARG A 105 9.86 5.42 14.94
C ARG A 105 10.36 6.70 14.30
N SER A 106 11.56 6.65 13.73
CA SER A 106 12.10 7.77 12.95
C SER A 106 11.28 8.02 11.68
N LEU A 107 11.25 9.27 11.21
CA LEU A 107 10.60 9.64 9.95
C LEU A 107 11.31 8.97 8.76
N PRO A 108 10.56 8.37 7.81
CA PRO A 108 11.13 7.72 6.62
C PRO A 108 11.73 8.73 5.65
N LYS A 109 12.80 8.33 4.92
CA LYS A 109 13.57 9.17 3.99
C LYS A 109 13.45 8.70 2.53
N GLN A 110 12.40 7.98 2.18
CA GLN A 110 12.25 7.37 0.86
C GLN A 110 11.22 8.09 -0.02
N GLY A 111 11.51 9.32 -0.41
CA GLY A 111 10.60 10.08 -1.26
C GLY A 111 9.29 10.41 -0.56
N TYR A 112 8.14 10.09 -1.17
CA TYR A 112 6.83 10.33 -0.57
C TYR A 112 6.33 9.09 0.18
N THR A 113 6.12 9.23 1.49
CA THR A 113 5.49 8.21 2.34
C THR A 113 4.18 8.76 2.92
N CYS A 114 3.05 8.29 2.40
CA CYS A 114 1.71 8.72 2.79
C CYS A 114 1.32 8.18 4.18
N CYS A 115 1.56 6.88 4.36
CA CYS A 115 1.25 6.15 5.59
C CYS A 115 2.20 4.95 5.72
N LEU A 116 2.11 4.21 6.82
CA LEU A 116 2.88 2.99 7.08
C LEU A 116 2.01 1.73 7.01
N ALA A 117 0.94 1.75 6.23
CA ALA A 117 0.01 0.62 6.10
C ALA A 117 0.67 -0.68 5.65
N MET A 118 1.70 -0.59 4.81
CA MET A 118 2.44 -1.74 4.27
C MET A 118 3.87 -1.83 4.79
N ASP A 119 4.16 -1.24 5.94
CA ASP A 119 5.49 -1.37 6.52
C ASP A 119 5.84 -2.84 6.79
N GLY A 120 7.02 -3.27 6.33
CA GLY A 120 7.45 -4.66 6.40
C GLY A 120 6.75 -5.60 5.42
N VAL A 121 5.82 -5.12 4.59
CA VAL A 121 5.09 -5.93 3.60
C VAL A 121 5.84 -5.93 2.27
N THR A 122 6.09 -7.13 1.74
CA THR A 122 6.71 -7.32 0.42
C THR A 122 5.67 -7.76 -0.60
N VAL A 123 5.55 -6.99 -1.69
CA VAL A 123 4.56 -7.21 -2.76
C VAL A 123 5.27 -7.63 -4.05
N LEU A 124 4.83 -8.72 -4.66
CA LEU A 124 5.24 -9.14 -6.00
C LEU A 124 4.22 -8.68 -7.04
N CYS A 125 4.67 -8.06 -8.12
CA CYS A 125 3.84 -7.60 -9.22
C CYS A 125 3.93 -8.55 -10.42
N SER A 126 2.77 -8.94 -11.00
CA SER A 126 2.67 -9.93 -12.08
C SER A 126 1.71 -9.50 -13.20
N GLY A 127 2.16 -9.58 -14.45
CA GLY A 127 1.35 -9.35 -15.65
C GLY A 127 1.11 -7.88 -16.04
N PHE A 128 1.72 -6.93 -15.36
CA PHE A 128 1.54 -5.50 -15.63
C PHE A 128 2.61 -4.96 -16.59
N GLU A 129 2.22 -4.02 -17.44
CA GLU A 129 3.13 -3.24 -18.27
C GLU A 129 4.01 -2.30 -17.43
N LYS A 130 5.06 -1.75 -18.05
CA LYS A 130 6.06 -0.93 -17.35
C LYS A 130 5.44 0.26 -16.60
N ASP A 131 4.53 0.99 -17.24
CA ASP A 131 3.90 2.18 -16.65
C ASP A 131 2.93 1.82 -15.52
N GLU A 132 2.15 0.74 -15.68
CA GLU A 132 1.27 0.22 -14.64
C GLU A 132 2.07 -0.25 -13.42
N ARG A 133 3.21 -0.92 -13.68
CA ARG A 133 4.12 -1.38 -12.62
C ARG A 133 4.72 -0.21 -11.84
N ALA A 134 5.14 0.86 -12.53
CA ALA A 134 5.64 2.06 -11.88
C ALA A 134 4.60 2.71 -10.96
N ARG A 135 3.31 2.71 -11.36
CA ARG A 135 2.22 3.19 -10.50
C ARG A 135 2.00 2.29 -9.28
N ILE A 136 2.06 0.97 -9.45
CA ILE A 136 1.96 0.01 -8.34
C ILE A 136 3.13 0.21 -7.37
N GLU A 137 4.34 0.38 -7.89
CA GLU A 137 5.53 0.65 -7.08
C GLU A 137 5.38 1.93 -6.25
N GLN A 138 4.88 3.00 -6.87
CA GLN A 138 4.61 4.26 -6.17
C GLN A 138 3.60 4.08 -5.04
N LEU A 139 2.51 3.33 -5.25
CA LEU A 139 1.52 3.06 -4.21
C LEU A 139 2.10 2.25 -3.05
N VAL A 140 2.77 1.14 -3.36
CA VAL A 140 3.38 0.26 -2.35
C VAL A 140 4.42 1.00 -1.53
N THR A 141 5.34 1.71 -2.18
CA THR A 141 6.41 2.48 -1.53
C THR A 141 5.84 3.62 -0.69
N ALA A 142 4.83 4.32 -1.20
CA ALA A 142 4.18 5.41 -0.46
C ALA A 142 3.38 4.93 0.77
N MET A 143 3.05 3.64 0.85
CA MET A 143 2.49 3.01 2.05
C MET A 143 3.54 2.33 2.94
N GLY A 144 4.84 2.50 2.66
CA GLY A 144 5.93 1.94 3.45
C GLY A 144 6.33 0.52 3.07
N GLY A 145 5.72 -0.08 2.04
CA GLY A 145 6.00 -1.43 1.57
C GLY A 145 7.15 -1.52 0.56
N LEU A 146 7.52 -2.74 0.23
CA LEU A 146 8.56 -3.05 -0.76
C LEU A 146 7.97 -3.76 -1.97
N LEU A 147 8.18 -3.21 -3.17
CA LEU A 147 7.86 -3.91 -4.41
C LEU A 147 9.02 -4.76 -4.87
N GLN A 148 8.79 -6.08 -4.98
CA GLN A 148 9.77 -7.03 -5.45
C GLN A 148 9.56 -7.35 -6.93
N THR A 149 10.66 -7.34 -7.70
CA THR A 149 10.61 -7.62 -9.14
C THR A 149 10.89 -9.08 -9.48
N LYS A 150 11.62 -9.78 -8.63
CA LYS A 150 11.95 -11.20 -8.79
C LYS A 150 11.06 -12.06 -7.90
N VAL A 151 10.75 -13.26 -8.36
CA VAL A 151 10.02 -14.25 -7.55
C VAL A 151 10.85 -14.70 -6.36
N SER A 152 10.24 -14.75 -5.17
CA SER A 152 10.89 -15.19 -3.92
C SER A 152 9.82 -15.75 -2.98
N MET A 153 10.22 -16.55 -2.03
CA MET A 153 9.34 -17.08 -0.98
C MET A 153 8.99 -16.03 0.09
N ASP A 154 9.77 -14.94 0.16
CA ASP A 154 9.60 -13.87 1.17
C ASP A 154 8.55 -12.83 0.80
N VAL A 155 7.75 -13.11 -0.22
CA VAL A 155 6.64 -12.25 -0.67
C VAL A 155 5.43 -12.47 0.22
N ASP A 156 4.76 -11.40 0.63
CA ASP A 156 3.54 -11.45 1.44
C ASP A 156 2.27 -11.42 0.60
N PHE A 157 2.28 -10.64 -0.48
CA PHE A 157 1.16 -10.51 -1.42
C PHE A 157 1.65 -10.53 -2.87
N VAL A 158 0.85 -11.14 -3.73
CA VAL A 158 1.05 -11.06 -5.18
C VAL A 158 -0.07 -10.22 -5.78
N VAL A 159 0.28 -9.11 -6.41
CA VAL A 159 -0.67 -8.31 -7.19
C VAL A 159 -0.57 -8.74 -8.65
N ALA A 160 -1.64 -9.30 -9.19
CA ALA A 160 -1.66 -9.81 -10.55
C ALA A 160 -2.72 -9.12 -11.42
N LYS A 161 -2.39 -8.94 -12.71
CA LYS A 161 -3.31 -8.42 -13.72
C LYS A 161 -4.18 -9.52 -14.31
N ASP A 162 -3.55 -10.67 -14.57
CA ASP A 162 -4.17 -11.80 -15.23
C ASP A 162 -3.52 -13.13 -14.79
N VAL A 163 -4.18 -14.23 -15.14
CA VAL A 163 -3.74 -15.60 -14.81
C VAL A 163 -2.71 -16.16 -15.81
N MET A 164 -2.46 -15.48 -16.93
CA MET A 164 -1.54 -15.93 -17.98
C MET A 164 -0.09 -15.64 -17.65
N ALA A 165 0.17 -14.65 -16.83
CA ALA A 165 1.51 -14.19 -16.51
C ALA A 165 2.35 -15.28 -15.81
N ALA A 166 3.60 -15.42 -16.21
CA ALA A 166 4.52 -16.45 -15.69
C ALA A 166 4.69 -16.37 -14.16
N LYS A 167 4.80 -15.16 -13.61
CA LYS A 167 4.92 -14.96 -12.15
C LYS A 167 3.64 -15.36 -11.39
N TYR A 168 2.44 -15.13 -11.98
CA TYR A 168 1.19 -15.62 -11.42
C TYR A 168 1.19 -17.15 -11.33
N LYS A 169 1.50 -17.82 -12.44
CA LYS A 169 1.57 -19.30 -12.51
C LYS A 169 2.57 -19.87 -11.49
N TRP A 170 3.72 -19.22 -11.38
CA TRP A 170 4.72 -19.60 -10.38
C TRP A 170 4.18 -19.41 -8.95
N ALA A 171 3.53 -18.28 -8.66
CA ALA A 171 3.00 -17.97 -7.34
C ALA A 171 1.90 -18.95 -6.90
N VAL A 172 0.96 -19.29 -7.80
CA VAL A 172 -0.09 -20.28 -7.51
C VAL A 172 0.50 -21.65 -7.14
N ASN A 173 1.58 -22.06 -7.81
CA ASN A 173 2.17 -23.37 -7.59
C ASN A 173 3.13 -23.43 -6.38
N ASN A 174 3.76 -22.32 -6.02
CA ASN A 174 4.85 -22.31 -5.04
C ASN A 174 4.56 -21.47 -3.78
N LEU A 175 3.70 -20.45 -3.87
CA LEU A 175 3.37 -19.58 -2.74
C LEU A 175 1.99 -19.91 -2.19
N LYS A 176 1.89 -20.10 -0.87
CA LYS A 176 0.61 -20.15 -0.15
C LYS A 176 0.24 -18.75 0.36
N LYS A 177 0.39 -17.74 -0.48
CA LYS A 177 0.16 -16.34 -0.15
C LYS A 177 -1.01 -15.78 -0.98
N PRO A 178 -1.70 -14.72 -0.50
CA PRO A 178 -2.80 -14.13 -1.24
C PRO A 178 -2.35 -13.58 -2.59
N ILE A 179 -3.15 -13.89 -3.64
CA ILE A 179 -2.98 -13.31 -4.97
C ILE A 179 -4.21 -12.45 -5.25
N VAL A 180 -3.99 -11.15 -5.39
CA VAL A 180 -5.02 -10.13 -5.46
C VAL A 180 -4.92 -9.29 -6.73
N ASN A 181 -6.00 -8.60 -7.07
CA ASN A 181 -6.00 -7.62 -8.14
C ASN A 181 -5.49 -6.25 -7.67
N ARG A 182 -5.30 -5.32 -8.60
CA ARG A 182 -4.81 -3.97 -8.33
C ARG A 182 -5.72 -3.17 -7.39
N ASN A 183 -7.04 -3.39 -7.45
CA ASN A 183 -8.00 -2.63 -6.64
C ASN A 183 -7.77 -2.83 -5.14
N TRP A 184 -7.17 -3.97 -4.73
CA TRP A 184 -6.76 -4.18 -3.36
C TRP A 184 -5.74 -3.13 -2.88
N LEU A 185 -4.73 -2.82 -3.69
CA LEU A 185 -3.76 -1.77 -3.36
C LEU A 185 -4.40 -0.39 -3.28
N GLU A 186 -5.30 -0.10 -4.20
CA GLU A 186 -6.03 1.17 -4.23
C GLU A 186 -6.90 1.33 -2.98
N GLN A 187 -7.54 0.25 -2.53
CA GLN A 187 -8.33 0.28 -1.31
C GLN A 187 -7.46 0.41 -0.04
N CYS A 188 -6.33 -0.29 0.01
CA CYS A 188 -5.34 -0.09 1.09
C CYS A 188 -4.86 1.36 1.18
N TRP A 189 -4.66 1.99 0.02
CA TRP A 189 -4.29 3.40 -0.08
C TRP A 189 -5.38 4.34 0.46
N ILE A 190 -6.65 4.10 0.11
CA ILE A 190 -7.79 4.92 0.55
C ILE A 190 -7.98 4.79 2.07
N GLU A 191 -7.90 3.57 2.60
CA GLU A 191 -8.14 3.30 4.02
C GLU A 191 -6.91 3.46 4.92
N HIS A 192 -5.73 3.70 4.35
CA HIS A 192 -4.45 3.77 5.06
C HIS A 192 -4.15 2.55 5.96
N ARG A 193 -4.61 1.38 5.55
CA ARG A 193 -4.36 0.08 6.22
C ARG A 193 -4.38 -1.06 5.22
N VAL A 194 -3.79 -2.20 5.57
CA VAL A 194 -3.97 -3.43 4.80
C VAL A 194 -5.41 -3.91 4.97
N VAL A 195 -6.20 -3.85 3.90
CA VAL A 195 -7.60 -4.31 3.92
C VAL A 195 -7.67 -5.83 3.72
N PRO A 196 -8.77 -6.50 4.14
CA PRO A 196 -9.00 -7.92 3.85
C PRO A 196 -8.87 -8.21 2.35
N HIS A 197 -8.18 -9.27 2.01
CA HIS A 197 -7.83 -9.57 0.62
C HIS A 197 -8.87 -10.43 -0.10
N GLU A 198 -9.80 -11.05 0.62
CA GLU A 198 -10.80 -11.97 0.10
C GLU A 198 -11.63 -11.40 -1.06
N PRO A 199 -12.16 -10.16 -0.98
CA PRO A 199 -12.96 -9.57 -2.07
C PRO A 199 -12.15 -9.26 -3.32
N TYR A 200 -10.82 -9.23 -3.21
CA TYR A 200 -9.91 -8.79 -4.26
C TYR A 200 -9.11 -9.94 -4.88
N LYS A 201 -9.40 -11.18 -4.52
CA LYS A 201 -8.73 -12.36 -5.09
C LYS A 201 -8.89 -12.40 -6.60
N ILE A 202 -7.81 -12.80 -7.28
CA ILE A 202 -7.86 -13.05 -8.73
C ILE A 202 -8.76 -14.26 -8.99
N LEU A 203 -9.75 -14.07 -9.85
CA LEU A 203 -10.65 -15.11 -10.28
C LEU A 203 -9.97 -16.02 -11.33
N PRO A 204 -10.36 -17.30 -11.41
CA PRO A 204 -9.66 -18.32 -12.24
C PRO A 204 -9.51 -17.99 -13.72
N PHE A 205 -10.42 -17.18 -14.29
CA PHE A 205 -10.40 -16.82 -15.71
C PHE A 205 -10.04 -15.34 -15.95
N THR A 206 -9.56 -14.63 -14.93
CA THR A 206 -9.16 -13.21 -15.07
C THR A 206 -8.13 -13.04 -16.18
N GLY A 207 -8.46 -12.16 -17.15
CA GLY A 207 -7.61 -11.87 -18.30
C GLY A 207 -7.74 -12.88 -19.45
N LEU A 208 -8.57 -13.92 -19.32
CA LEU A 208 -8.87 -14.83 -20.42
C LEU A 208 -10.00 -14.27 -21.29
N ASN A 209 -9.78 -14.33 -22.61
CA ASN A 209 -10.81 -14.09 -23.63
C ASN A 209 -11.12 -15.42 -24.31
N ILE A 210 -12.28 -16.00 -24.03
CA ILE A 210 -12.62 -17.36 -24.38
C ILE A 210 -13.70 -17.37 -25.47
N CYS A 211 -13.38 -17.98 -26.62
CA CYS A 211 -14.33 -18.25 -27.67
C CYS A 211 -14.92 -19.65 -27.54
N ILE A 212 -16.23 -19.79 -27.72
CA ILE A 212 -16.94 -21.07 -27.69
C ILE A 212 -17.50 -21.38 -29.09
N THR A 213 -17.22 -22.58 -29.59
CA THR A 213 -17.72 -23.04 -30.89
C THR A 213 -18.28 -24.48 -30.84
N LYS A 214 -19.13 -24.84 -31.82
CA LYS A 214 -19.71 -26.17 -31.95
C LYS A 214 -20.45 -26.68 -30.70
N LEU A 215 -21.12 -25.79 -29.99
CA LEU A 215 -21.99 -26.11 -28.88
C LEU A 215 -23.43 -25.64 -29.19
N ASP A 216 -24.42 -26.36 -28.65
CA ASP A 216 -25.82 -25.91 -28.68
C ASP A 216 -25.99 -24.58 -27.91
N ALA A 217 -27.12 -23.93 -28.10
CA ALA A 217 -27.37 -22.60 -27.54
C ALA A 217 -27.41 -22.62 -26.01
N ASP A 218 -28.00 -23.65 -25.40
CA ASP A 218 -28.17 -23.71 -23.94
C ASP A 218 -26.83 -23.94 -23.23
N LYS A 219 -26.02 -24.88 -23.71
CA LYS A 219 -24.66 -25.11 -23.18
C LYS A 219 -23.74 -23.93 -23.41
N ARG A 220 -23.89 -23.20 -24.54
CA ARG A 220 -23.12 -21.99 -24.79
C ARG A 220 -23.45 -20.92 -23.77
N LYS A 221 -24.74 -20.74 -23.47
CA LYS A 221 -25.19 -19.76 -22.46
C LYS A 221 -24.67 -20.11 -21.07
N GLU A 222 -24.78 -21.38 -20.67
CA GLU A 222 -24.23 -21.84 -19.38
C GLU A 222 -22.73 -21.59 -19.26
N LEU A 223 -21.95 -21.94 -20.28
CA LEU A 223 -20.50 -21.70 -20.28
C LEU A 223 -20.14 -20.22 -20.31
N MET A 224 -20.91 -19.40 -21.01
CA MET A 224 -20.74 -17.94 -21.00
C MET A 224 -20.90 -17.40 -19.58
N GLU A 225 -21.95 -17.79 -18.86
CA GLU A 225 -22.19 -17.39 -17.48
C GLU A 225 -21.04 -17.86 -16.56
N ILE A 226 -20.56 -19.09 -16.70
CA ILE A 226 -19.41 -19.62 -15.95
C ILE A 226 -18.14 -18.79 -16.22
N ILE A 227 -17.87 -18.46 -17.50
CA ILE A 227 -16.69 -17.66 -17.87
C ILE A 227 -16.73 -16.29 -17.20
N GLU A 228 -17.88 -15.61 -17.30
CA GLU A 228 -18.04 -14.24 -16.75
C GLU A 228 -18.01 -14.22 -15.22
N GLN A 229 -18.68 -15.16 -14.56
CA GLN A 229 -18.66 -15.32 -13.09
C GLN A 229 -17.25 -15.59 -12.55
N ASN A 230 -16.37 -16.19 -13.35
CA ASN A 230 -14.99 -16.48 -12.99
C ASN A 230 -13.99 -15.45 -13.54
N GLY A 231 -14.46 -14.27 -13.97
CA GLY A 231 -13.63 -13.14 -14.35
C GLY A 231 -13.05 -13.18 -15.77
N GLY A 232 -13.50 -14.12 -16.60
CA GLY A 232 -13.14 -14.21 -18.01
C GLY A 232 -14.04 -13.35 -18.90
N GLN A 233 -13.67 -13.19 -20.16
CA GLN A 233 -14.46 -12.56 -21.19
C GLN A 233 -14.91 -13.59 -22.22
N TYR A 234 -16.20 -13.62 -22.52
CA TYR A 234 -16.72 -14.43 -23.62
C TYR A 234 -16.59 -13.70 -24.96
N SER A 235 -16.16 -14.42 -25.99
CA SER A 235 -16.11 -13.92 -27.38
C SER A 235 -16.97 -14.82 -28.28
N ALA A 236 -17.96 -14.23 -28.95
CA ALA A 236 -18.81 -14.95 -29.90
C ALA A 236 -18.06 -15.46 -31.13
N ASN A 237 -17.02 -14.72 -31.56
CA ASN A 237 -16.22 -15.03 -32.73
C ASN A 237 -14.77 -15.30 -32.35
N LEU A 238 -14.14 -16.26 -33.02
CA LEU A 238 -12.71 -16.52 -32.89
C LEU A 238 -11.92 -15.38 -33.56
N THR A 239 -11.22 -14.62 -32.75
CA THR A 239 -10.37 -13.50 -33.19
C THR A 239 -8.95 -13.69 -32.64
N LYS A 240 -8.00 -12.90 -33.15
CA LYS A 240 -6.63 -12.85 -32.62
C LYS A 240 -6.54 -12.40 -31.15
N LYS A 241 -7.62 -11.86 -30.60
CA LYS A 241 -7.68 -11.47 -29.18
C LYS A 241 -8.12 -12.59 -28.27
N CYS A 242 -8.62 -13.72 -28.82
CA CYS A 242 -9.01 -14.86 -28.02
C CYS A 242 -7.77 -15.57 -27.49
N THR A 243 -7.73 -15.81 -26.19
CA THR A 243 -6.66 -16.54 -25.52
C THR A 243 -6.92 -18.05 -25.53
N HIS A 244 -8.21 -18.46 -25.56
CA HIS A 244 -8.65 -19.85 -25.48
C HIS A 244 -9.83 -20.11 -26.40
N LEU A 245 -9.88 -21.33 -26.94
CA LEU A 245 -11.00 -21.84 -27.71
C LEU A 245 -11.59 -23.06 -27.03
N VAL A 246 -12.87 -23.02 -26.74
CA VAL A 246 -13.66 -24.16 -26.24
C VAL A 246 -14.50 -24.70 -27.39
N ALA A 247 -14.31 -25.97 -27.75
CA ALA A 247 -15.04 -26.61 -28.81
C ALA A 247 -15.53 -28.02 -28.40
N ASN A 248 -16.74 -28.39 -28.82
CA ASN A 248 -17.18 -29.76 -28.73
C ASN A 248 -16.59 -30.56 -29.91
N ILE A 249 -15.63 -31.44 -29.61
CA ILE A 249 -15.06 -32.33 -30.59
C ILE A 249 -15.75 -33.68 -30.38
N SER A 250 -16.75 -33.98 -31.21
CA SER A 250 -17.49 -35.23 -31.20
C SER A 250 -16.59 -36.36 -31.74
N PHE A 251 -15.67 -36.83 -30.98
CA PHE A 251 -14.98 -38.12 -30.98
C PHE A 251 -14.00 -38.08 -29.79
N TRP A 252 -14.43 -38.58 -28.64
CA TRP A 252 -13.74 -38.47 -27.34
C TRP A 252 -13.95 -37.14 -26.60
N CYS A 253 -14.72 -37.24 -25.55
CA CYS A 253 -15.08 -36.12 -24.66
C CYS A 253 -13.87 -35.55 -23.94
N PHE A 254 -13.10 -34.65 -24.58
CA PHE A 254 -12.08 -33.84 -23.95
C PHE A 254 -12.34 -32.38 -24.31
N LEU A 255 -12.73 -31.60 -23.30
CA LEU A 255 -12.58 -30.15 -23.32
C LEU A 255 -11.07 -29.85 -23.47
N ARG A 256 -10.61 -29.58 -24.67
CA ARG A 256 -9.24 -29.19 -24.92
C ARG A 256 -9.16 -27.67 -24.90
N LEU A 257 -8.64 -27.11 -23.84
CA LEU A 257 -8.19 -25.72 -23.82
C LEU A 257 -6.94 -25.63 -24.72
N LEU A 258 -7.11 -25.09 -25.92
CA LEU A 258 -6.01 -24.75 -26.80
C LEU A 258 -5.63 -23.30 -26.51
N SER A 259 -4.45 -23.06 -25.93
CA SER A 259 -3.82 -21.74 -25.97
C SER A 259 -3.41 -21.44 -27.41
N VAL A 260 -3.86 -20.30 -27.92
CA VAL A 260 -3.55 -19.79 -29.27
C VAL A 260 -2.36 -18.87 -29.21
#